data_98d828287c17dcaab322f97e0ec862ff
#
_entry.id   98d828287c17dcaab322f97e0ec862ff
#
_cell.length_a   1.000
_cell.length_b   1.000
_cell.length_c   1.000
_cell.angle_alpha   90.00
_cell.angle_beta   90.00
_cell.angle_gamma   90.00
#
_symmetry.space_group_name_H-M   'P 1'
#
loop_
_entity.id
_entity.type
_entity.pdbx_description
1 polymer ?
#
loop_
_entity_poly.entity_id
_entity_poly.type
_entity_poly.pdbx_seq_one_letter_code
_entity_poly.pdbx_strand_id
1 'polypeptide(L)'
;MAQKYYDISNMLSTEAQYMILLGQRANGKSYQAKKTVIENYFNTGHKFVYLRRWKEDIKAKSVQAYFEDCDIKRWTNGEFDSIICWNGSIYFGKYNEEKQEIEKKNEIGKYCALNEAERYKSWAFVDYDYIIFEEFITDNIYLADEPRLLQQFVSTVARLSAIHVIMVGNTLTRVCPYFGEWCLDGVLKQKQGTIEMYHFHTEDGVVNIAVEYCANTNYKNKMFFGQTARQIISGEWDTKDEPKIPRNQDDYEMVYEVKVQYQKFSFVMQLMIEKQNGGAIVFVYPFTGHRDIYRILTDEFSDSRFVTSTLDMTRKPELMIKNCWIQNKFCYSDNMTGADFKSVLKSYNFI
;
A
#
# COMPACT_ATOMS: atom_id res chain seq x y z
N MET A 1 -30.39 9.82 -8.82
CA MET A 1 -29.89 9.16 -7.62
C MET A 1 -28.60 9.84 -7.24
N ALA A 2 -28.48 10.35 -6.00
CA ALA A 2 -27.25 10.95 -5.53
C ALA A 2 -26.13 9.88 -5.54
N GLN A 3 -24.99 10.23 -6.05
CA GLN A 3 -23.79 9.38 -6.08
C GLN A 3 -23.40 9.12 -4.62
N LYS A 4 -23.42 7.86 -4.20
CA LYS A 4 -23.10 7.49 -2.81
C LYS A 4 -21.58 7.31 -2.74
N TYR A 5 -20.88 8.30 -2.23
CA TYR A 5 -19.45 8.19 -1.90
C TYR A 5 -19.25 7.25 -0.70
N TYR A 6 -18.02 6.81 -0.50
CA TYR A 6 -17.60 6.07 0.67
C TYR A 6 -17.93 6.85 1.96
N ASP A 7 -18.36 6.14 2.99
CA ASP A 7 -18.65 6.67 4.32
C ASP A 7 -17.79 5.93 5.35
N ILE A 8 -16.93 6.65 6.05
CA ILE A 8 -15.97 6.11 7.03
C ILE A 8 -16.61 5.78 8.39
N SER A 9 -17.88 6.09 8.63
CA SER A 9 -18.51 6.00 9.96
C SER A 9 -18.42 4.61 10.57
N ASN A 10 -18.61 3.55 9.76
CA ASN A 10 -18.48 2.18 10.25
C ASN A 10 -17.04 1.84 10.67
N MET A 11 -16.06 2.35 9.96
CA MET A 11 -14.65 2.19 10.32
C MET A 11 -14.33 2.91 11.62
N LEU A 12 -14.78 4.15 11.80
CA LEU A 12 -14.57 4.92 13.03
C LEU A 12 -15.24 4.26 14.23
N SER A 13 -16.38 3.62 14.04
CA SER A 13 -17.09 2.90 15.12
C SER A 13 -16.36 1.65 15.63
N THR A 14 -15.32 1.19 14.94
CA THR A 14 -14.45 0.08 15.41
C THR A 14 -13.49 0.51 16.52
N GLU A 15 -13.25 1.82 16.67
CA GLU A 15 -12.29 2.39 17.61
C GLU A 15 -10.86 1.78 17.49
N ALA A 16 -10.54 1.22 16.31
CA ALA A 16 -9.25 0.59 16.08
C ALA A 16 -8.13 1.64 16.06
N GLN A 17 -6.96 1.28 16.61
CA GLN A 17 -5.77 2.12 16.58
C GLN A 17 -5.25 2.30 15.15
N TYR A 18 -5.32 1.25 14.33
CA TYR A 18 -4.99 1.31 12.91
C TYR A 18 -6.23 1.00 12.07
N MET A 19 -6.60 1.92 11.22
CA MET A 19 -7.74 1.84 10.29
C MET A 19 -7.22 1.83 8.87
N ILE A 20 -7.29 0.68 8.20
CA ILE A 20 -6.77 0.47 6.84
C ILE A 20 -7.93 0.51 5.85
N LEU A 21 -7.90 1.47 4.93
CA LEU A 21 -8.93 1.68 3.90
C LEU A 21 -8.38 1.25 2.54
N LEU A 22 -8.88 0.13 2.01
CA LEU A 22 -8.50 -0.42 0.71
C LEU A 22 -9.62 -0.20 -0.32
N GLY A 23 -9.27 -0.12 -1.59
CA GLY A 23 -10.28 -0.17 -2.65
C GLY A 23 -9.98 0.74 -3.83
N GLN A 24 -11.00 0.94 -4.61
CA GLN A 24 -11.03 1.67 -5.87
C GLN A 24 -10.50 3.13 -5.72
N ARG A 25 -9.88 3.66 -6.78
CA ARG A 25 -9.57 5.08 -6.88
C ARG A 25 -10.85 5.93 -6.94
N ALA A 26 -10.77 7.16 -6.45
CA ALA A 26 -11.86 8.15 -6.52
C ALA A 26 -13.19 7.71 -5.86
N ASN A 27 -13.18 6.72 -4.94
CA ASN A 27 -14.38 6.34 -4.19
C ASN A 27 -14.69 7.24 -2.98
N GLY A 28 -13.78 8.16 -2.63
CA GLY A 28 -13.95 9.12 -1.53
C GLY A 28 -13.21 8.77 -0.22
N LYS A 29 -12.37 7.72 -0.18
CA LYS A 29 -11.59 7.34 1.03
C LYS A 29 -10.78 8.50 1.58
N SER A 30 -9.92 9.11 0.75
CA SER A 30 -9.08 10.25 1.15
C SER A 30 -9.92 11.47 1.56
N TYR A 31 -11.04 11.71 0.87
CA TYR A 31 -11.96 12.79 1.24
C TYR A 31 -12.56 12.58 2.64
N GLN A 32 -13.00 11.36 2.95
CA GLN A 32 -13.55 11.04 4.28
C GLN A 32 -12.46 11.08 5.37
N ALA A 33 -11.25 10.60 5.09
CA ALA A 33 -10.12 10.73 6.03
C ALA A 33 -9.81 12.21 6.34
N LYS A 34 -9.73 13.08 5.32
CA LYS A 34 -9.55 14.52 5.50
C LYS A 34 -10.67 15.14 6.33
N LYS A 35 -11.91 14.81 5.98
CA LYS A 35 -13.09 15.30 6.70
C LYS A 35 -13.03 14.93 8.18
N THR A 36 -12.75 13.67 8.49
CA THR A 36 -12.66 13.16 9.86
C THR A 36 -11.68 13.97 10.71
N VAL A 37 -10.46 14.18 10.22
CA VAL A 37 -9.43 14.86 11.03
C VAL A 37 -9.67 16.36 11.15
N ILE A 38 -10.27 17.01 10.13
CA ILE A 38 -10.59 18.43 10.15
C ILE A 38 -11.77 18.70 11.07
N GLU A 39 -12.83 17.89 11.00
CA GLU A 39 -13.97 17.99 11.91
C GLU A 39 -13.56 17.64 13.35
N ASN A 40 -12.66 16.64 13.55
CA ASN A 40 -12.13 16.33 14.88
C ASN A 40 -11.40 17.55 15.46
N TYR A 41 -10.48 18.16 14.69
CA TYR A 41 -9.81 19.37 15.17
C TYR A 41 -10.79 20.49 15.49
N PHE A 42 -11.76 20.73 14.62
CA PHE A 42 -12.75 21.80 14.83
C PHE A 42 -13.56 21.61 16.10
N ASN A 43 -13.86 20.36 16.46
CA ASN A 43 -14.67 20.03 17.62
C ASN A 43 -13.86 19.90 18.92
N THR A 44 -12.60 19.45 18.85
CA THR A 44 -11.79 19.09 20.04
C THR A 44 -10.57 19.96 20.23
N GLY A 45 -10.07 20.60 19.16
CA GLY A 45 -8.77 21.27 19.13
C GLY A 45 -7.58 20.33 18.91
N HIS A 46 -7.82 19.02 18.80
CA HIS A 46 -6.74 18.05 18.63
C HIS A 46 -6.31 17.93 17.17
N LYS A 47 -5.01 17.99 16.96
CA LYS A 47 -4.33 18.08 15.66
C LYS A 47 -4.18 16.73 14.99
N PHE A 48 -3.72 16.76 13.74
CA PHE A 48 -3.40 15.55 12.99
C PHE A 48 -2.07 15.66 12.24
N VAL A 49 -1.53 14.50 11.85
CA VAL A 49 -0.38 14.40 10.95
C VAL A 49 -0.85 13.88 9.58
N TYR A 50 -0.50 14.59 8.53
CA TYR A 50 -0.54 14.08 7.16
C TYR A 50 0.80 13.44 6.83
N LEU A 51 0.82 12.14 6.56
CA LEU A 51 2.02 11.35 6.33
C LEU A 51 2.06 10.82 4.90
N ARG A 52 3.22 10.97 4.26
CA ARG A 52 3.55 10.34 2.98
C ARG A 52 4.82 9.51 3.16
N ARG A 53 5.10 8.60 2.23
CA ARG A 53 6.32 7.79 2.25
C ARG A 53 7.57 8.62 2.04
N TRP A 54 7.56 9.47 1.03
CA TRP A 54 8.73 10.21 0.58
C TRP A 54 8.64 11.71 0.84
N LYS A 55 9.79 12.31 1.17
CA LYS A 55 9.90 13.76 1.37
C LYS A 55 9.48 14.57 0.12
N GLU A 56 9.77 14.04 -1.05
CA GLU A 56 9.47 14.68 -2.32
C GLU A 56 7.96 14.88 -2.52
N ASP A 57 7.13 14.06 -1.89
CA ASP A 57 5.68 14.09 -1.98
C ASP A 57 5.03 15.15 -1.06
N ILE A 58 5.78 15.68 -0.07
CA ILE A 58 5.25 16.59 0.96
C ILE A 58 5.71 18.04 0.79
N LYS A 59 5.93 18.50 -0.44
CA LYS A 59 6.11 19.94 -0.68
C LYS A 59 4.84 20.70 -0.30
N ALA A 60 4.96 21.87 0.35
CA ALA A 60 3.82 22.64 0.83
C ALA A 60 2.72 22.82 -0.22
N LYS A 61 3.08 23.12 -1.48
CA LYS A 61 2.15 23.24 -2.60
C LYS A 61 1.42 21.93 -2.91
N SER A 62 2.11 20.79 -2.86
CA SER A 62 1.49 19.48 -3.12
C SER A 62 0.55 19.08 -1.99
N VAL A 63 0.93 19.34 -0.74
CA VAL A 63 0.06 19.08 0.42
C VAL A 63 -1.15 20.01 0.40
N GLN A 64 -0.99 21.28 0.04
CA GLN A 64 -2.12 22.20 -0.10
C GLN A 64 -3.10 21.71 -1.17
N ALA A 65 -2.61 21.29 -2.34
CA ALA A 65 -3.45 20.72 -3.40
C ALA A 65 -4.23 19.48 -2.95
N TYR A 66 -3.68 18.67 -2.03
CA TYR A 66 -4.40 17.54 -1.44
C TYR A 66 -5.67 17.96 -0.67
N PHE A 67 -5.70 19.17 -0.10
CA PHE A 67 -6.85 19.71 0.64
C PHE A 67 -7.76 20.64 -0.18
N GLU A 68 -7.48 20.88 -1.46
CA GLU A 68 -8.27 21.82 -2.29
C GLU A 68 -9.73 21.39 -2.52
N ASP A 69 -10.01 20.07 -2.48
CA ASP A 69 -11.35 19.51 -2.64
C ASP A 69 -12.18 19.50 -1.33
N CYS A 70 -11.61 19.99 -0.21
CA CYS A 70 -12.26 20.02 1.08
C CYS A 70 -13.24 21.18 1.20
N ASP A 71 -14.47 20.88 1.64
CA ASP A 71 -15.49 21.89 1.93
C ASP A 71 -15.30 22.48 3.34
N ILE A 72 -14.18 23.23 3.50
CA ILE A 72 -13.77 23.78 4.79
C ILE A 72 -14.86 24.64 5.41
N LYS A 73 -15.51 25.51 4.61
CA LYS A 73 -16.61 26.35 5.11
C LYS A 73 -17.72 25.53 5.75
N ARG A 74 -18.12 24.45 5.11
CA ARG A 74 -19.17 23.57 5.62
C ARG A 74 -18.75 22.84 6.87
N TRP A 75 -17.51 22.31 6.90
CA TRP A 75 -17.01 21.50 8.03
C TRP A 75 -16.66 22.33 9.26
N THR A 76 -16.48 23.64 9.09
CA THR A 76 -16.17 24.58 10.17
C THR A 76 -17.29 25.60 10.41
N ASN A 77 -18.54 25.29 10.02
CA ASN A 77 -19.70 26.15 10.21
C ASN A 77 -19.49 27.61 9.69
N GLY A 78 -18.68 27.80 8.63
CA GLY A 78 -18.35 29.09 8.05
C GLY A 78 -17.25 29.88 8.78
N GLU A 79 -16.64 29.30 9.81
CA GLU A 79 -15.58 29.97 10.56
C GLU A 79 -14.31 30.15 9.73
N PHE A 80 -13.94 29.13 8.93
CA PHE A 80 -12.76 29.15 8.07
C PHE A 80 -13.12 28.92 6.61
N ASP A 81 -12.23 29.36 5.69
CA ASP A 81 -12.50 29.34 4.25
C ASP A 81 -11.65 28.31 3.50
N SER A 82 -10.45 28.00 4.00
CA SER A 82 -9.46 27.20 3.28
C SER A 82 -8.44 26.56 4.22
N ILE A 83 -7.56 25.74 3.63
CA ILE A 83 -6.35 25.21 4.28
C ILE A 83 -5.14 25.95 3.69
N ILE A 84 -4.16 26.26 4.53
CA ILE A 84 -2.86 26.81 4.15
C ILE A 84 -1.77 25.87 4.65
N CYS A 85 -0.87 25.45 3.76
CA CYS A 85 0.30 24.64 4.10
C CYS A 85 1.57 25.46 4.03
N TRP A 86 2.29 25.55 5.14
CA TRP A 86 3.51 26.35 5.21
C TRP A 86 4.49 25.77 6.22
N ASN A 87 5.74 25.63 5.85
CA ASN A 87 6.88 25.25 6.70
C ASN A 87 6.63 23.99 7.58
N GLY A 88 6.08 22.93 6.98
CA GLY A 88 5.82 21.66 7.68
C GLY A 88 4.52 21.60 8.47
N SER A 89 3.76 22.69 8.52
CA SER A 89 2.51 22.81 9.26
C SER A 89 1.32 23.10 8.36
N ILE A 90 0.15 22.68 8.81
CA ILE A 90 -1.16 22.83 8.18
C ILE A 90 -1.97 23.79 9.04
N TYR A 91 -2.58 24.81 8.42
CA TYR A 91 -3.32 25.87 9.09
C TYR A 91 -4.69 26.03 8.47
N PHE A 92 -5.66 26.47 9.26
CA PHE A 92 -6.85 27.11 8.71
C PHE A 92 -6.52 28.47 8.09
N GLY A 93 -7.17 28.77 6.98
CA GLY A 93 -7.16 30.07 6.32
C GLY A 93 -8.50 30.77 6.43
N LYS A 94 -8.47 32.07 6.71
CA LYS A 94 -9.66 32.93 6.71
C LYS A 94 -9.44 34.06 5.75
N TYR A 95 -10.39 34.31 4.86
CA TYR A 95 -10.35 35.47 3.96
C TYR A 95 -10.56 36.75 4.74
N ASN A 96 -9.63 37.68 4.58
CA ASN A 96 -9.71 39.03 5.15
C ASN A 96 -10.15 40.00 4.06
N GLU A 97 -11.35 40.56 4.20
CA GLU A 97 -11.96 41.49 3.21
C GLU A 97 -11.18 42.81 3.10
N GLU A 98 -10.62 43.31 4.20
CA GLU A 98 -9.87 44.57 4.21
C GLU A 98 -8.54 44.44 3.46
N LYS A 99 -7.85 43.34 3.63
CA LYS A 99 -6.55 43.09 3.00
C LYS A 99 -6.65 42.37 1.66
N GLN A 100 -7.84 41.87 1.31
CA GLN A 100 -8.10 41.06 0.11
C GLN A 100 -7.15 39.83 -0.02
N GLU A 101 -6.80 39.24 1.13
CA GLU A 101 -5.91 38.06 1.19
C GLU A 101 -6.44 37.00 2.18
N ILE A 102 -5.95 35.75 2.04
CA ILE A 102 -6.26 34.71 2.99
C ILE A 102 -5.21 34.73 4.11
N GLU A 103 -5.66 35.05 5.31
CA GLU A 103 -4.82 35.04 6.51
C GLU A 103 -4.72 33.63 7.09
N LYS A 104 -3.51 33.27 7.48
CA LYS A 104 -3.21 32.04 8.21
C LYS A 104 -3.72 32.18 9.66
N LYS A 105 -4.53 31.23 10.10
CA LYS A 105 -5.10 31.18 11.45
C LYS A 105 -4.47 30.02 12.26
N ASN A 106 -5.27 29.20 12.92
CA ASN A 106 -4.82 28.13 13.82
C ASN A 106 -4.04 27.04 13.09
N GLU A 107 -2.95 26.56 13.69
CA GLU A 107 -2.29 25.34 13.26
C GLU A 107 -3.14 24.13 13.63
N ILE A 108 -3.55 23.35 12.63
CA ILE A 108 -4.42 22.19 12.78
C ILE A 108 -3.67 20.87 12.63
N GLY A 109 -2.43 20.91 12.16
CA GLY A 109 -1.65 19.70 11.95
C GLY A 109 -0.29 19.96 11.34
N LYS A 110 0.41 18.86 11.08
CA LYS A 110 1.71 18.84 10.42
C LYS A 110 1.69 17.88 9.23
N TYR A 111 2.58 18.11 8.25
CA TYR A 111 2.84 17.14 7.21
C TYR A 111 4.27 16.62 7.31
N CYS A 112 4.39 15.28 7.27
CA CYS A 112 5.61 14.55 7.53
C CYS A 112 5.87 13.50 6.43
N ALA A 113 7.13 13.12 6.25
CA ALA A 113 7.54 12.04 5.38
C ALA A 113 8.14 10.89 6.19
N LEU A 114 7.71 9.66 5.91
CA LEU A 114 8.14 8.50 6.66
C LEU A 114 9.66 8.24 6.51
N ASN A 115 10.24 8.49 5.34
CA ASN A 115 11.68 8.39 5.13
C ASN A 115 12.52 9.42 5.91
N GLU A 116 11.88 10.40 6.58
CA GLU A 116 12.50 11.35 7.49
C GLU A 116 12.10 11.13 8.95
N ALA A 117 11.52 9.98 9.32
CA ALA A 117 10.97 9.68 10.64
C ALA A 117 11.97 10.00 11.78
N GLU A 118 13.26 9.73 11.57
CA GLU A 118 14.32 10.03 12.56
C GLU A 118 14.39 11.51 12.95
N ARG A 119 14.12 12.42 12.01
CA ARG A 119 14.15 13.88 12.26
C ARG A 119 13.04 14.35 13.19
N TYR A 120 11.91 13.64 13.19
CA TYR A 120 10.74 14.03 13.99
C TYR A 120 10.82 13.55 15.43
N LYS A 121 11.81 12.72 15.81
CA LYS A 121 11.99 12.22 17.18
C LYS A 121 12.17 13.33 18.22
N SER A 122 12.70 14.49 17.79
CA SER A 122 12.87 15.66 18.66
C SER A 122 11.65 16.60 18.69
N TRP A 123 10.62 16.33 17.89
CA TRP A 123 9.43 17.16 17.85
C TRP A 123 8.47 16.78 18.99
N ALA A 124 7.81 17.79 19.55
CA ALA A 124 6.71 17.60 20.48
C ALA A 124 5.39 17.60 19.70
N PHE A 125 4.72 16.45 19.69
CA PHE A 125 3.38 16.29 19.13
C PHE A 125 2.37 16.36 20.29
N VAL A 126 1.99 17.59 20.68
CA VAL A 126 1.03 17.84 21.77
C VAL A 126 -0.35 17.99 21.17
N ASP A 127 -1.33 17.30 21.74
CA ASP A 127 -2.74 17.31 21.34
C ASP A 127 -2.96 16.82 19.88
N TYR A 128 -2.39 15.65 19.55
CA TYR A 128 -2.62 14.97 18.29
C TYR A 128 -3.47 13.73 18.53
N ASP A 129 -4.49 13.51 17.68
CA ASP A 129 -5.37 12.32 17.71
C ASP A 129 -5.18 11.42 16.50
N TYR A 130 -4.80 11.98 15.35
CA TYR A 130 -4.80 11.25 14.09
C TYR A 130 -3.50 11.37 13.30
N ILE A 131 -3.18 10.26 12.62
CA ILE A 131 -2.22 10.24 11.50
C ILE A 131 -2.99 9.75 10.27
N ILE A 132 -2.95 10.49 9.16
CA ILE A 132 -3.39 10.00 7.85
C ILE A 132 -2.15 9.60 7.06
N PHE A 133 -2.01 8.31 6.76
CA PHE A 133 -0.96 7.81 5.89
C PHE A 133 -1.53 7.49 4.50
N GLU A 134 -1.28 8.38 3.55
CA GLU A 134 -1.77 8.27 2.17
C GLU A 134 -0.82 7.47 1.29
N GLU A 135 -1.43 6.67 0.39
CA GLU A 135 -0.74 5.82 -0.57
C GLU A 135 0.25 4.83 0.08
N PHE A 136 -0.19 4.17 1.19
CA PHE A 136 0.64 3.17 1.84
C PHE A 136 0.88 1.94 0.96
N ILE A 137 -0.03 1.61 0.02
CA ILE A 137 0.20 0.61 -1.03
C ILE A 137 0.79 1.31 -2.25
N THR A 138 1.87 0.75 -2.77
CA THR A 138 2.54 1.22 -3.98
C THR A 138 2.98 0.04 -4.85
N ASP A 139 3.01 0.24 -6.16
CA ASP A 139 3.67 -0.65 -7.11
C ASP A 139 5.16 -0.30 -7.35
N ASN A 140 5.63 0.73 -6.66
CA ASN A 140 7.04 1.15 -6.61
C ASN A 140 7.77 0.49 -5.42
N ILE A 141 8.85 1.13 -4.99
CA ILE A 141 9.73 0.66 -3.90
C ILE A 141 9.15 1.12 -2.55
N TYR A 142 9.08 0.20 -1.59
CA TYR A 142 8.87 0.50 -0.17
C TYR A 142 10.18 0.93 0.49
N LEU A 143 10.08 1.61 1.63
CA LEU A 143 11.25 1.84 2.48
C LEU A 143 11.68 0.51 3.11
N ALA A 144 12.98 0.39 3.38
CA ALA A 144 13.46 -0.77 4.13
C ALA A 144 12.78 -0.82 5.51
N ASP A 145 12.24 -1.97 5.86
CA ASP A 145 11.56 -2.21 7.16
C ASP A 145 10.41 -1.18 7.41
N GLU A 146 9.66 -0.83 6.36
CA GLU A 146 8.68 0.26 6.41
C GLU A 146 7.59 0.10 7.47
N PRO A 147 7.00 -1.09 7.70
CA PRO A 147 5.99 -1.25 8.76
C PRO A 147 6.53 -0.94 10.15
N ARG A 148 7.76 -1.36 10.45
CA ARG A 148 8.45 -1.04 11.71
C ARG A 148 8.78 0.46 11.81
N LEU A 149 9.24 1.06 10.71
CA LEU A 149 9.51 2.49 10.66
C LEU A 149 8.23 3.31 10.91
N LEU A 150 7.09 2.87 10.37
CA LEU A 150 5.79 3.48 10.66
C LEU A 150 5.45 3.37 12.15
N GLN A 151 5.60 2.20 12.78
CA GLN A 151 5.34 2.02 14.21
C GLN A 151 6.24 2.92 15.08
N GLN A 152 7.51 3.09 14.72
CA GLN A 152 8.42 4.01 15.39
C GLN A 152 7.97 5.47 15.24
N PHE A 153 7.50 5.85 14.06
CA PHE A 153 6.94 7.19 13.84
C PHE A 153 5.66 7.40 14.64
N VAL A 154 4.73 6.43 14.63
CA VAL A 154 3.52 6.46 15.46
C VAL A 154 3.86 6.59 16.95
N SER A 155 4.82 5.81 17.45
CA SER A 155 5.31 5.93 18.84
C SER A 155 5.86 7.33 19.16
N THR A 156 6.47 8.00 18.18
CA THR A 156 6.95 9.37 18.35
C THR A 156 5.79 10.37 18.50
N VAL A 157 4.73 10.23 17.71
CA VAL A 157 3.54 11.08 17.74
C VAL A 157 2.68 10.75 18.97
N ALA A 158 2.49 9.47 19.27
CA ALA A 158 1.66 8.96 20.39
C ALA A 158 2.26 9.15 21.79
N ARG A 159 3.42 9.79 21.89
CA ARG A 159 4.16 9.90 23.16
C ARG A 159 3.35 10.53 24.30
N LEU A 160 2.38 11.38 23.98
CA LEU A 160 1.59 12.15 24.94
C LEU A 160 0.08 11.93 24.82
N SER A 161 -0.38 11.14 23.85
CA SER A 161 -1.81 10.90 23.60
C SER A 161 -2.05 9.57 22.87
N ALA A 162 -3.25 9.03 22.99
CA ALA A 162 -3.69 7.91 22.14
C ALA A 162 -3.86 8.41 20.69
N ILE A 163 -3.35 7.66 19.73
CA ILE A 163 -3.35 8.04 18.30
C ILE A 163 -4.11 7.00 17.47
N HIS A 164 -4.92 7.47 16.57
CA HIS A 164 -5.53 6.67 15.51
C HIS A 164 -4.79 6.88 14.18
N VAL A 165 -4.45 5.79 13.50
CA VAL A 165 -3.76 5.83 12.21
C VAL A 165 -4.73 5.42 11.10
N ILE A 166 -5.07 6.34 10.21
CA ILE A 166 -5.88 6.06 9.01
C ILE A 166 -4.93 5.85 7.83
N MET A 167 -4.82 4.61 7.37
CA MET A 167 -3.99 4.23 6.23
C MET A 167 -4.85 4.10 4.99
N VAL A 168 -4.59 4.91 3.97
CA VAL A 168 -5.40 4.93 2.74
C VAL A 168 -4.59 4.34 1.60
N GLY A 169 -5.13 3.32 0.95
CA GLY A 169 -4.49 2.64 -0.17
C GLY A 169 -5.46 2.28 -1.30
N ASN A 170 -4.93 2.29 -2.52
CA ASN A 170 -5.60 1.70 -3.67
C ASN A 170 -5.13 0.26 -3.85
N THR A 171 -5.96 -0.60 -4.43
CA THR A 171 -5.67 -2.02 -4.69
C THR A 171 -4.72 -2.21 -5.89
N LEU A 172 -3.50 -1.67 -5.78
CA LEU A 172 -2.49 -1.67 -6.83
C LEU A 172 -1.72 -2.99 -6.89
N THR A 173 -1.35 -3.54 -5.74
CA THR A 173 -0.61 -4.80 -5.61
C THR A 173 -1.03 -5.54 -4.36
N ARG A 174 -1.03 -6.87 -4.43
CA ARG A 174 -1.30 -7.76 -3.30
C ARG A 174 -0.07 -7.96 -2.41
N VAL A 175 1.12 -7.67 -2.95
CA VAL A 175 2.39 -7.73 -2.23
C VAL A 175 2.58 -6.40 -1.51
N CYS A 176 2.35 -6.41 -0.21
CA CYS A 176 2.44 -5.24 0.66
C CYS A 176 3.10 -5.67 1.98
N PRO A 177 4.23 -5.05 2.40
CA PRO A 177 4.94 -5.45 3.61
C PRO A 177 4.07 -5.41 4.86
N TYR A 178 3.14 -4.46 4.95
CA TYR A 178 2.20 -4.37 6.08
C TYR A 178 1.32 -5.62 6.24
N PHE A 179 0.89 -6.24 5.15
CA PHE A 179 0.05 -7.44 5.22
C PHE A 179 0.83 -8.66 5.75
N GLY A 180 2.10 -8.79 5.37
CA GLY A 180 2.98 -9.85 5.84
C GLY A 180 3.40 -9.66 7.29
N GLU A 181 4.05 -8.54 7.60
CA GLU A 181 4.64 -8.28 8.92
C GLU A 181 3.59 -8.13 10.02
N TRP A 182 2.43 -7.57 9.70
CA TRP A 182 1.32 -7.45 10.65
C TRP A 182 0.37 -8.64 10.63
N CYS A 183 0.72 -9.74 9.96
CA CYS A 183 -0.06 -10.99 9.92
C CYS A 183 -1.55 -10.75 9.56
N LEU A 184 -1.83 -9.85 8.62
CA LEU A 184 -3.19 -9.53 8.17
C LEU A 184 -3.67 -10.56 7.13
N ASP A 185 -3.83 -11.83 7.57
CA ASP A 185 -3.99 -13.00 6.70
C ASP A 185 -5.27 -13.02 5.86
N GLY A 186 -6.31 -12.37 6.33
CA GLY A 186 -7.61 -12.29 5.65
C GLY A 186 -7.65 -11.32 4.48
N VAL A 187 -6.85 -10.26 4.50
CA VAL A 187 -6.96 -9.11 3.58
C VAL A 187 -7.03 -9.50 2.10
N LEU A 188 -6.20 -10.47 1.66
CA LEU A 188 -6.17 -10.90 0.25
C LEU A 188 -7.42 -11.70 -0.18
N LYS A 189 -8.21 -12.18 0.78
CA LYS A 189 -9.45 -12.93 0.56
C LYS A 189 -10.69 -12.14 0.98
N GLN A 190 -10.50 -10.97 1.55
CA GLN A 190 -11.57 -10.13 2.07
C GLN A 190 -12.52 -9.70 0.96
N LYS A 191 -13.81 -9.73 1.24
CA LYS A 191 -14.85 -9.30 0.31
C LYS A 191 -15.02 -7.78 0.35
N GLN A 192 -15.25 -7.16 -0.80
CA GLN A 192 -15.60 -5.74 -0.85
C GLN A 192 -16.84 -5.42 0.00
N GLY A 193 -16.81 -4.28 0.68
CA GLY A 193 -17.88 -3.83 1.57
C GLY A 193 -17.83 -4.48 2.95
N THR A 194 -16.73 -5.15 3.32
CA THR A 194 -16.59 -5.74 4.67
C THR A 194 -15.44 -5.10 5.44
N ILE A 195 -15.54 -5.15 6.77
CA ILE A 195 -14.48 -4.78 7.71
C ILE A 195 -14.03 -6.06 8.42
N GLU A 196 -12.73 -6.30 8.46
CA GLU A 196 -12.09 -7.35 9.24
C GLU A 196 -11.30 -6.75 10.38
N MET A 197 -11.40 -7.38 11.57
CA MET A 197 -10.70 -6.95 12.77
C MET A 197 -9.56 -7.91 13.10
N TYR A 198 -8.40 -7.35 13.44
CA TYR A 198 -7.23 -8.07 13.93
C TYR A 198 -6.85 -7.55 15.30
N HIS A 199 -6.55 -8.45 16.23
CA HIS A 199 -6.26 -8.14 17.63
C HIS A 199 -4.87 -8.63 18.00
N PHE A 200 -4.00 -7.72 18.42
CA PHE A 200 -2.64 -8.03 18.81
C PHE A 200 -2.46 -7.77 20.31
N HIS A 201 -2.20 -8.85 21.05
CA HIS A 201 -1.93 -8.75 22.48
C HIS A 201 -0.48 -8.28 22.70
N THR A 202 -0.31 -7.21 23.44
CA THR A 202 0.96 -6.63 23.84
C THR A 202 1.05 -6.64 25.38
N GLU A 203 2.21 -6.30 25.93
CA GLU A 203 2.37 -6.17 27.39
C GLU A 203 1.49 -5.05 27.97
N ASP A 204 1.23 -3.99 27.19
CA ASP A 204 0.47 -2.81 27.60
C ASP A 204 -1.03 -2.89 27.25
N GLY A 205 -1.49 -3.97 26.63
CA GLY A 205 -2.90 -4.14 26.25
C GLY A 205 -3.11 -4.77 24.88
N VAL A 206 -4.21 -4.40 24.22
CA VAL A 206 -4.57 -4.92 22.90
C VAL A 206 -4.49 -3.79 21.86
N VAL A 207 -3.75 -4.02 20.79
CA VAL A 207 -3.76 -3.16 19.61
C VAL A 207 -4.72 -3.74 18.59
N ASN A 208 -5.70 -2.94 18.17
CA ASN A 208 -6.70 -3.31 17.20
C ASN A 208 -6.37 -2.71 15.84
N ILE A 209 -6.39 -3.55 14.81
CA ILE A 209 -6.29 -3.13 13.41
C ILE A 209 -7.60 -3.48 12.71
N ALA A 210 -8.26 -2.50 12.15
CA ALA A 210 -9.43 -2.68 11.30
C ALA A 210 -9.05 -2.51 9.83
N VAL A 211 -9.41 -3.46 8.99
CA VAL A 211 -9.18 -3.39 7.54
C VAL A 211 -10.52 -3.36 6.84
N GLU A 212 -10.82 -2.31 6.11
CA GLU A 212 -11.98 -2.23 5.25
C GLU A 212 -11.59 -2.36 3.79
N TYR A 213 -12.14 -3.35 3.12
CA TYR A 213 -12.16 -3.37 1.68
C TYR A 213 -13.41 -2.62 1.23
N CYS A 214 -13.25 -1.31 1.01
CA CYS A 214 -14.35 -0.38 0.76
C CYS A 214 -15.21 -0.83 -0.40
N ALA A 215 -16.53 -0.76 -0.23
CA ALA A 215 -17.49 -1.06 -1.28
C ALA A 215 -17.28 -0.14 -2.49
N ASN A 216 -17.53 -0.68 -3.68
CA ASN A 216 -17.51 0.12 -4.90
C ASN A 216 -18.58 1.19 -4.85
N THR A 217 -18.18 2.39 -5.23
CA THR A 217 -19.14 3.45 -5.53
C THR A 217 -19.63 3.30 -6.97
N ASN A 218 -20.89 3.63 -7.24
CA ASN A 218 -21.47 3.61 -8.59
C ASN A 218 -20.90 4.74 -9.50
N TYR A 219 -19.63 5.10 -9.29
CA TYR A 219 -18.95 6.10 -10.10
C TYR A 219 -18.72 5.58 -11.51
N LYS A 220 -19.58 5.98 -12.44
CA LYS A 220 -19.43 5.69 -13.86
C LYS A 220 -18.65 6.82 -14.53
N ASN A 221 -17.35 6.69 -14.56
CA ASN A 221 -16.54 7.60 -15.37
C ASN A 221 -16.39 7.01 -16.79
N LYS A 222 -17.01 7.68 -17.76
CA LYS A 222 -16.95 7.28 -19.18
C LYS A 222 -15.58 7.49 -19.83
N MET A 223 -14.64 8.10 -19.11
CA MET A 223 -13.29 8.37 -19.63
C MET A 223 -12.37 7.13 -19.58
N PHE A 224 -12.73 6.11 -18.81
CA PHE A 224 -11.94 4.89 -18.70
C PHE A 224 -12.47 3.79 -19.62
N PHE A 225 -11.59 3.08 -20.30
CA PHE A 225 -11.92 1.99 -21.21
C PHE A 225 -10.88 0.85 -21.11
N GLY A 226 -11.24 -0.34 -21.63
CA GLY A 226 -10.37 -1.51 -21.62
C GLY A 226 -10.16 -2.10 -20.21
N GLN A 227 -9.02 -2.77 -20.00
CA GLN A 227 -8.67 -3.43 -18.74
C GLN A 227 -8.49 -2.42 -17.60
N THR A 228 -7.84 -1.28 -17.87
CA THR A 228 -7.64 -0.20 -16.90
C THR A 228 -8.97 0.31 -16.33
N ALA A 229 -10.05 0.33 -17.16
CA ALA A 229 -11.37 0.71 -16.68
C ALA A 229 -11.91 -0.26 -15.62
N ARG A 230 -11.70 -1.57 -15.80
CA ARG A 230 -12.15 -2.57 -14.83
C ARG A 230 -11.46 -2.37 -13.49
N GLN A 231 -10.14 -2.18 -13.47
CA GLN A 231 -9.36 -1.95 -12.26
C GLN A 231 -9.80 -0.69 -11.52
N ILE A 232 -9.91 0.44 -12.23
CA ILE A 232 -10.26 1.73 -11.62
C ILE A 232 -11.73 1.73 -11.15
N ILE A 233 -12.64 1.05 -11.87
CA ILE A 233 -14.08 1.08 -11.58
C ILE A 233 -14.48 -0.03 -10.61
N SER A 234 -13.89 -1.24 -10.71
CA SER A 234 -14.27 -2.36 -9.85
C SER A 234 -13.58 -2.34 -8.48
N GLY A 235 -12.44 -1.65 -8.37
CA GLY A 235 -11.61 -1.69 -7.16
C GLY A 235 -10.95 -3.05 -6.90
N GLU A 236 -11.02 -3.98 -7.84
CA GLU A 236 -10.29 -5.24 -7.78
C GLU A 236 -8.78 -5.00 -7.81
N TRP A 237 -8.02 -5.98 -7.35
CA TRP A 237 -6.57 -5.91 -7.40
C TRP A 237 -6.07 -5.76 -8.84
N ASP A 238 -5.09 -4.87 -9.03
CA ASP A 238 -4.57 -4.57 -10.37
C ASP A 238 -3.87 -5.80 -10.96
N THR A 239 -4.29 -6.21 -12.14
CA THR A 239 -3.67 -7.28 -12.91
C THR A 239 -3.52 -6.86 -14.37
N LYS A 240 -2.32 -7.03 -14.91
CA LYS A 240 -2.04 -6.80 -16.32
C LYS A 240 -2.10 -8.14 -17.08
N ASP A 241 -2.26 -8.10 -18.40
CA ASP A 241 -2.09 -9.29 -19.21
C ASP A 241 -0.63 -9.72 -19.17
N GLU A 242 -0.42 -10.93 -18.66
CA GLU A 242 0.90 -11.51 -18.51
C GLU A 242 1.15 -12.58 -19.55
N PRO A 243 2.41 -12.72 -20.04
CA PRO A 243 2.75 -13.73 -21.02
C PRO A 243 2.39 -15.14 -20.54
N LYS A 244 1.75 -15.92 -21.41
CA LYS A 244 1.48 -17.34 -21.20
C LYS A 244 2.46 -18.17 -22.02
N ILE A 245 2.56 -19.47 -21.73
CA ILE A 245 3.35 -20.37 -22.58
C ILE A 245 2.83 -20.27 -24.01
N PRO A 246 3.69 -19.96 -24.99
CA PRO A 246 3.25 -19.66 -26.36
C PRO A 246 2.74 -20.88 -27.14
N ARG A 247 3.01 -22.10 -26.65
CA ARG A 247 2.62 -23.37 -27.23
C ARG A 247 2.10 -24.34 -26.17
N ASN A 248 1.74 -25.56 -26.57
CA ASN A 248 1.39 -26.59 -25.61
C ASN A 248 2.57 -26.86 -24.65
N GLN A 249 2.29 -27.05 -23.39
CA GLN A 249 3.31 -27.33 -22.37
C GLN A 249 4.13 -28.59 -22.69
N ASP A 250 3.54 -29.55 -23.37
CA ASP A 250 4.20 -30.80 -23.82
C ASP A 250 5.31 -30.58 -24.86
N ASP A 251 5.33 -29.41 -25.50
CA ASP A 251 6.41 -29.04 -26.45
C ASP A 251 7.71 -28.65 -25.74
N TYR A 252 7.68 -28.57 -24.42
CA TYR A 252 8.81 -28.18 -23.59
C TYR A 252 9.25 -29.31 -22.66
N GLU A 253 10.54 -29.34 -22.31
CA GLU A 253 11.13 -30.19 -21.30
C GLU A 253 11.56 -29.34 -20.09
N MET A 254 11.12 -29.68 -18.90
CA MET A 254 11.56 -29.06 -17.66
C MET A 254 12.96 -29.59 -17.28
N VAL A 255 13.93 -28.68 -17.22
CA VAL A 255 15.32 -29.03 -16.94
C VAL A 255 15.81 -28.59 -15.55
N TYR A 256 15.14 -27.61 -14.94
CA TYR A 256 15.48 -27.11 -13.62
C TYR A 256 14.31 -26.40 -12.96
N GLU A 257 14.22 -26.45 -11.65
CA GLU A 257 13.18 -25.74 -10.91
C GLU A 257 13.72 -25.11 -9.63
N VAL A 258 13.12 -23.96 -9.28
CA VAL A 258 13.44 -23.19 -8.09
C VAL A 258 12.14 -22.72 -7.44
N LYS A 259 12.01 -22.94 -6.13
CA LYS A 259 10.94 -22.35 -5.33
C LYS A 259 11.35 -20.96 -4.88
N VAL A 260 10.47 -19.97 -5.04
CA VAL A 260 10.62 -18.63 -4.50
C VAL A 260 9.62 -18.48 -3.37
N GLN A 261 10.08 -18.08 -2.20
CA GLN A 261 9.25 -17.85 -1.03
C GLN A 261 9.54 -16.45 -0.48
N TYR A 262 8.50 -15.65 -0.35
CA TYR A 262 8.55 -14.32 0.21
C TYR A 262 7.24 -14.04 0.96
N GLN A 263 7.32 -13.86 2.27
CA GLN A 263 6.14 -13.71 3.12
C GLN A 263 5.12 -14.85 2.86
N LYS A 264 3.90 -14.52 2.44
CA LYS A 264 2.82 -15.49 2.11
C LYS A 264 2.87 -16.00 0.68
N PHE A 265 3.70 -15.41 -0.15
CA PHE A 265 3.80 -15.77 -1.56
C PHE A 265 4.81 -16.89 -1.75
N SER A 266 4.38 -17.92 -2.46
CA SER A 266 5.23 -19.04 -2.82
C SER A 266 5.00 -19.41 -4.28
N PHE A 267 6.07 -19.37 -5.07
CA PHE A 267 6.04 -19.64 -6.49
C PHE A 267 7.05 -20.72 -6.84
N VAL A 268 6.82 -21.37 -7.98
CA VAL A 268 7.81 -22.22 -8.64
C VAL A 268 8.20 -21.56 -9.95
N MET A 269 9.50 -21.38 -10.17
CA MET A 269 10.09 -21.06 -11.47
C MET A 269 10.60 -22.35 -12.09
N GLN A 270 10.08 -22.76 -13.24
CA GLN A 270 10.60 -23.89 -14.02
C GLN A 270 11.33 -23.36 -15.25
N LEU A 271 12.62 -23.69 -15.36
CA LEU A 271 13.37 -23.52 -16.60
C LEU A 271 12.97 -24.63 -17.57
N MET A 272 12.40 -24.24 -18.69
CA MET A 272 11.88 -25.15 -19.70
C MET A 272 12.60 -24.89 -21.03
N ILE A 273 12.95 -25.99 -21.71
CA ILE A 273 13.60 -25.96 -23.02
C ILE A 273 12.64 -26.48 -24.07
N GLU A 274 12.45 -25.73 -25.15
CA GLU A 274 11.64 -26.14 -26.27
C GLU A 274 12.29 -27.28 -27.02
N LYS A 275 11.57 -28.40 -27.20
CA LYS A 275 12.10 -29.66 -27.78
C LYS A 275 12.53 -29.53 -29.23
N GLN A 276 11.90 -28.62 -29.98
CA GLN A 276 12.14 -28.46 -31.42
C GLN A 276 13.36 -27.61 -31.74
N ASN A 277 13.55 -26.48 -31.05
CA ASN A 277 14.58 -25.49 -31.39
C ASN A 277 15.54 -25.16 -30.25
N GLY A 278 15.36 -25.77 -29.08
CA GLY A 278 16.22 -25.54 -27.90
C GLY A 278 16.03 -24.17 -27.24
N GLY A 279 14.98 -23.44 -27.59
CA GLY A 279 14.67 -22.14 -26.98
C GLY A 279 14.33 -22.30 -25.49
N ALA A 280 14.92 -21.45 -24.63
CA ALA A 280 14.66 -21.47 -23.20
C ALA A 280 13.56 -20.47 -22.81
N ILE A 281 12.65 -20.86 -21.94
CA ILE A 281 11.68 -20.02 -21.25
C ILE A 281 11.65 -20.35 -19.76
N VAL A 282 11.10 -19.46 -18.94
CA VAL A 282 10.80 -19.74 -17.53
C VAL A 282 9.30 -19.66 -17.31
N PHE A 283 8.72 -20.76 -16.82
CA PHE A 283 7.31 -20.83 -16.45
C PHE A 283 7.15 -20.68 -14.95
N VAL A 284 6.29 -19.74 -14.54
CA VAL A 284 6.03 -19.39 -13.15
C VAL A 284 4.59 -19.72 -12.79
N TYR A 285 4.41 -20.44 -11.67
CA TYR A 285 3.09 -20.76 -11.13
C TYR A 285 3.11 -20.74 -9.59
N PRO A 286 1.95 -20.60 -8.92
CA PRO A 286 1.88 -20.63 -7.47
C PRO A 286 2.24 -22.02 -6.94
N PHE A 287 3.04 -22.08 -5.87
CA PHE A 287 3.30 -23.32 -5.17
C PHE A 287 2.14 -23.64 -4.22
N THR A 288 1.35 -24.68 -4.54
CA THR A 288 0.16 -25.06 -3.75
C THR A 288 0.25 -26.46 -3.14
N GLY A 289 1.38 -27.14 -3.32
CA GLY A 289 1.52 -28.56 -2.98
C GLY A 289 2.53 -28.87 -1.88
N HIS A 290 2.65 -30.15 -1.59
CA HIS A 290 3.63 -30.73 -0.66
C HIS A 290 4.84 -31.36 -1.37
N ARG A 291 5.06 -30.97 -2.64
CA ARG A 291 6.19 -31.49 -3.42
C ARG A 291 7.49 -30.87 -2.92
N ASP A 292 8.50 -31.71 -2.66
CA ASP A 292 9.81 -31.23 -2.27
C ASP A 292 10.53 -30.58 -3.45
N ILE A 293 10.86 -29.30 -3.32
CA ILE A 293 11.74 -28.59 -4.23
C ILE A 293 12.99 -28.22 -3.46
N TYR A 294 14.10 -28.82 -3.84
CA TYR A 294 15.36 -28.68 -3.08
C TYR A 294 15.95 -27.27 -3.14
N ARG A 295 15.78 -26.58 -4.27
CA ARG A 295 16.32 -25.23 -4.45
C ARG A 295 15.30 -24.17 -4.09
N ILE A 296 15.59 -23.37 -3.06
CA ILE A 296 14.69 -22.36 -2.53
C ILE A 296 15.39 -20.99 -2.49
N LEU A 297 14.72 -19.97 -2.98
CA LEU A 297 15.07 -18.56 -2.81
C LEU A 297 14.13 -17.96 -1.78
N THR A 298 14.68 -17.36 -0.73
CA THR A 298 13.93 -16.71 0.33
C THR A 298 14.77 -15.60 0.95
N ASP A 299 14.11 -14.58 1.50
CA ASP A 299 14.73 -13.54 2.31
C ASP A 299 14.98 -13.98 3.76
N GLU A 300 14.44 -15.14 4.15
CA GLU A 300 14.69 -15.73 5.47
C GLU A 300 16.07 -16.41 5.52
N PHE A 301 16.74 -16.26 6.65
CA PHE A 301 18.03 -16.89 6.88
C PHE A 301 17.92 -18.42 6.93
N SER A 302 18.87 -19.13 6.30
CA SER A 302 18.97 -20.58 6.34
C SER A 302 20.44 -21.02 6.22
N ASP A 303 20.81 -22.04 7.00
CA ASP A 303 22.15 -22.67 6.92
C ASP A 303 22.29 -23.63 5.73
N SER A 304 21.22 -23.91 5.01
CA SER A 304 21.23 -24.84 3.90
C SER A 304 21.84 -24.21 2.65
N ARG A 305 22.83 -24.86 2.04
CA ARG A 305 23.41 -24.46 0.74
C ARG A 305 22.41 -24.43 -0.44
N PHE A 306 21.24 -25.03 -0.25
CA PHE A 306 20.17 -25.05 -1.26
C PHE A 306 19.14 -23.94 -1.07
N VAL A 307 19.22 -23.22 0.06
CA VAL A 307 18.37 -22.08 0.41
C VAL A 307 19.24 -20.83 0.40
N THR A 308 18.96 -19.90 -0.49
CA THR A 308 19.73 -18.64 -0.60
C THR A 308 18.80 -17.48 -0.88
N SER A 309 19.31 -16.27 -0.70
CA SER A 309 18.55 -15.05 -0.99
C SER A 309 18.51 -14.70 -2.49
N THR A 310 19.45 -15.17 -3.29
CA THR A 310 19.53 -14.84 -4.72
C THR A 310 19.88 -16.07 -5.55
N LEU A 311 19.66 -15.96 -6.87
CA LEU A 311 20.17 -16.94 -7.83
C LEU A 311 21.70 -16.99 -7.79
N ASP A 312 22.25 -18.20 -7.88
CA ASP A 312 23.69 -18.45 -7.96
C ASP A 312 24.16 -18.44 -9.42
N MET A 313 24.82 -17.36 -9.82
CA MET A 313 25.28 -17.16 -11.19
C MET A 313 26.39 -18.12 -11.62
N THR A 314 26.98 -18.88 -10.70
CA THR A 314 27.94 -19.94 -11.04
C THR A 314 27.26 -21.21 -11.53
N ARG A 315 25.97 -21.36 -11.28
CA ARG A 315 25.14 -22.49 -11.73
C ARG A 315 24.53 -22.19 -13.09
N LYS A 316 24.89 -22.97 -14.09
CA LYS A 316 24.40 -22.79 -15.47
C LYS A 316 22.86 -22.65 -15.58
N PRO A 317 22.01 -23.46 -14.93
CA PRO A 317 20.55 -23.29 -15.01
C PRO A 317 20.06 -21.95 -14.42
N GLU A 318 20.64 -21.50 -13.30
CA GLU A 318 20.25 -20.26 -12.65
C GLU A 318 20.67 -19.04 -13.46
N LEU A 319 21.85 -19.09 -14.10
CA LEU A 319 22.27 -18.07 -15.09
C LEU A 319 21.32 -18.04 -16.30
N MET A 320 20.82 -19.20 -16.75
CA MET A 320 19.83 -19.27 -17.83
C MET A 320 18.49 -18.63 -17.41
N ILE A 321 18.03 -18.84 -16.17
CA ILE A 321 16.85 -18.17 -15.63
C ILE A 321 17.03 -16.65 -15.68
N LYS A 322 18.16 -16.13 -15.21
CA LYS A 322 18.46 -14.70 -15.29
C LYS A 322 18.45 -14.17 -16.73
N ASN A 323 19.06 -14.90 -17.66
CA ASN A 323 19.05 -14.53 -19.08
C ASN A 323 17.64 -14.50 -19.67
N CYS A 324 16.79 -15.47 -19.29
CA CYS A 324 15.38 -15.47 -19.69
C CYS A 324 14.63 -14.25 -19.13
N TRP A 325 14.93 -13.82 -17.88
CA TRP A 325 14.36 -12.60 -17.32
C TRP A 325 14.75 -11.36 -18.14
N ILE A 326 16.03 -11.18 -18.42
CA ILE A 326 16.56 -10.06 -19.20
C ILE A 326 15.94 -10.02 -20.62
N GLN A 327 15.69 -11.21 -21.21
CA GLN A 327 15.10 -11.35 -22.55
C GLN A 327 13.56 -11.33 -22.57
N ASN A 328 12.88 -11.05 -21.44
CA ASN A 328 11.42 -11.08 -21.30
C ASN A 328 10.79 -12.44 -21.69
N LYS A 329 11.44 -13.54 -21.34
CA LYS A 329 11.01 -14.92 -21.64
C LYS A 329 10.41 -15.63 -20.41
N PHE A 330 9.78 -14.86 -19.52
CA PHE A 330 8.99 -15.39 -18.41
C PHE A 330 7.54 -15.52 -18.82
N CYS A 331 6.95 -16.66 -18.54
CA CYS A 331 5.55 -16.99 -18.78
C CYS A 331 4.88 -17.36 -17.45
N TYR A 332 3.61 -17.08 -17.31
CA TYR A 332 2.89 -17.24 -16.05
C TYR A 332 1.65 -18.10 -16.23
N SER A 333 1.25 -18.83 -15.17
CA SER A 333 0.03 -19.66 -15.18
C SER A 333 -1.23 -18.80 -15.40
N ASP A 334 -1.26 -17.61 -14.83
CA ASP A 334 -2.35 -16.65 -14.92
C ASP A 334 -1.86 -15.21 -14.69
N ASN A 335 -2.73 -14.23 -14.90
CA ASN A 335 -2.38 -12.81 -14.79
C ASN A 335 -2.06 -12.41 -13.34
N MET A 336 -2.78 -12.96 -12.37
CA MET A 336 -2.55 -12.67 -10.95
C MET A 336 -1.19 -13.19 -10.50
N THR A 337 -0.85 -14.42 -10.87
CA THR A 337 0.48 -15.01 -10.62
C THR A 337 1.59 -14.12 -11.17
N GLY A 338 1.44 -13.62 -12.39
CA GLY A 338 2.44 -12.73 -12.99
C GLY A 338 2.56 -11.39 -12.27
N ALA A 339 1.45 -10.78 -11.89
CA ALA A 339 1.42 -9.54 -11.14
C ALA A 339 2.07 -9.71 -9.75
N ASP A 340 1.68 -10.75 -9.01
CA ASP A 340 2.21 -11.04 -7.68
C ASP A 340 3.72 -11.36 -7.74
N PHE A 341 4.13 -12.22 -8.68
CA PHE A 341 5.54 -12.59 -8.86
C PHE A 341 6.43 -11.37 -9.16
N LYS A 342 6.01 -10.50 -10.07
CA LYS A 342 6.73 -9.27 -10.41
C LYS A 342 6.78 -8.30 -9.23
N SER A 343 5.73 -8.24 -8.42
CA SER A 343 5.70 -7.42 -7.21
C SER A 343 6.63 -7.97 -6.13
N VAL A 344 6.68 -9.32 -5.97
CA VAL A 344 7.65 -9.98 -5.10
C VAL A 344 9.07 -9.68 -5.57
N LEU A 345 9.34 -9.79 -6.88
CA LEU A 345 10.67 -9.51 -7.42
C LEU A 345 11.14 -8.06 -7.20
N LYS A 346 10.21 -7.09 -7.24
CA LYS A 346 10.52 -5.69 -6.91
C LYS A 346 10.82 -5.48 -5.41
N SER A 347 10.10 -6.18 -4.55
CA SER A 347 10.25 -6.09 -3.09
C SER A 347 11.46 -6.89 -2.58
N TYR A 348 11.75 -8.01 -3.23
CA TYR A 348 12.82 -8.93 -2.91
C TYR A 348 13.60 -9.30 -4.18
N ASN A 349 14.69 -8.61 -4.41
CA ASN A 349 15.50 -8.71 -5.63
C ASN A 349 16.35 -9.99 -5.62
N PHE A 350 15.77 -11.12 -6.04
CA PHE A 350 16.41 -12.44 -6.05
C PHE A 350 16.98 -12.88 -7.42
N ILE A 351 16.76 -12.14 -8.50
CA ILE A 351 17.25 -12.41 -9.86
C ILE A 351 18.42 -11.51 -10.25
#